data_652e339b657d7ce9f3c5f87582373e48
#
_entry.id   652e339b657d7ce9f3c5f87582373e48
#
_cell.length_a   1.000
_cell.length_b   1.000
_cell.length_c   1.000
_cell.angle_alpha   90.00
_cell.angle_beta   90.00
_cell.angle_gamma   90.00
#
_symmetry.space_group_name_H-M   'P 1'
#
loop_
_entity.id
_entity.type
_entity.pdbx_description
1 polymer ?
#
loop_
_entity_poly.entity_id
_entity_poly.type
_entity_poly.pdbx_seq_one_letter_code
_entity_poly.pdbx_strand_id
1 'polypeptide(L)'
;SKIAELGKELFGESYMLFNKEVRDKFNDRGFLRGYKIFLQGVISRFEDRMEMFGLSACRYIEENGLHAEDFKGGKRSFINYFYKLRDKSLDKIPDSVRKAIDNLDEWVTKKHDSSIRMLIEHIYPELNTNLRESVEYYDENLRNYVSAVLLSKNLYQLGILNDLYGEVRDYCDEKGLMLLSDTTRLLNMLIAGNDTSFLFEKTGNFYKHIMIDEFQDTSTMQWGNFLPLVVNTLSEGGRAMIVGDVKQSIYRWRNGDWRLLAEGVEHDLATFGTDNVILEHNWRSYKEVVEFNNRFFILAAWRLKELYDSECGKENVYSRSITEAYSRPEQLVSRSGSGHVEIRFCGEKQEEGSDAEIMDSVVDVVNDTMHRGGELKDCVILVRNGKEGAFVADYLIEYNKRENIPFPIPFISNDSLYVSSSPYVELIINVLRYMVEPYDAVNRTVLLYNYRTFVKGEDTSREDVLFKAGSTDESFLDTIDLPFLREPEKLTFSSLFEITETIIEAFGLRVRTEELPYLIAFQDILFDYEKNNTNSIPIFLEWWEKEKDKKVLSTSEEVDAVRILTIHKSKGLEFKTVIIPFCAWDLDDTRHGRRIWCQNREEGFR
;
A
#
# COMPACT_ATOMS: atom_id res chain seq x y z
N SER A 1 -5.01 -13.98 -5.33
CA SER A 1 -5.45 -13.93 -6.74
C SER A 1 -5.86 -12.51 -7.12
N LYS A 2 -5.75 -12.14 -8.42
CA LYS A 2 -6.16 -10.81 -8.93
C LYS A 2 -7.63 -10.47 -8.61
N ILE A 3 -8.49 -11.48 -8.48
CA ILE A 3 -9.91 -11.31 -8.11
C ILE A 3 -10.04 -10.89 -6.64
N ALA A 4 -9.27 -11.49 -5.73
CA ALA A 4 -9.30 -11.12 -4.31
C ALA A 4 -8.76 -9.70 -4.09
N GLU A 5 -7.78 -9.29 -4.88
CA GLU A 5 -7.24 -7.93 -4.88
C GLU A 5 -8.25 -6.90 -5.43
N LEU A 6 -8.98 -7.31 -6.48
CA LEU A 6 -10.08 -6.54 -7.03
C LEU A 6 -11.23 -6.42 -6.02
N GLY A 7 -11.53 -7.49 -5.28
CA GLY A 7 -12.57 -7.50 -4.25
C GLY A 7 -12.34 -6.50 -3.11
N LYS A 8 -11.09 -6.14 -2.81
CA LYS A 8 -10.78 -5.10 -1.82
C LYS A 8 -11.29 -3.71 -2.24
N GLU A 9 -11.34 -3.45 -3.55
CA GLU A 9 -11.83 -2.17 -4.09
C GLU A 9 -13.34 -1.97 -3.86
N LEU A 10 -14.11 -3.05 -3.69
CA LEU A 10 -15.55 -2.97 -3.41
C LEU A 10 -15.86 -2.25 -2.10
N PHE A 11 -14.93 -2.31 -1.16
CA PHE A 11 -15.05 -1.70 0.16
C PHE A 11 -14.42 -0.31 0.23
N GLY A 12 -13.83 0.17 -0.89
CA GLY A 12 -13.32 1.53 -1.02
C GLY A 12 -14.46 2.54 -1.20
N GLU A 13 -14.34 3.71 -0.55
CA GLU A 13 -15.34 4.80 -0.68
C GLU A 13 -15.52 5.23 -2.13
N SER A 14 -14.48 5.19 -2.94
CA SER A 14 -14.54 5.54 -4.37
C SER A 14 -15.56 4.71 -5.13
N TYR A 15 -15.68 3.40 -4.85
CA TYR A 15 -16.71 2.56 -5.44
C TYR A 15 -18.09 2.81 -4.81
N MET A 16 -18.14 3.06 -3.52
CA MET A 16 -19.38 3.31 -2.79
C MET A 16 -20.04 4.65 -3.18
N LEU A 17 -19.25 5.64 -3.62
CA LEU A 17 -19.73 6.93 -4.10
C LEU A 17 -20.47 6.85 -5.44
N PHE A 18 -20.33 5.74 -6.20
CA PHE A 18 -21.17 5.56 -7.38
C PHE A 18 -22.64 5.45 -6.99
N ASN A 19 -23.48 6.27 -7.63
CA ASN A 19 -24.90 6.19 -7.41
C ASN A 19 -25.47 4.83 -7.90
N LYS A 20 -26.67 4.49 -7.44
CA LYS A 20 -27.31 3.22 -7.79
C LYS A 20 -27.49 3.06 -9.31
N GLU A 21 -27.86 4.12 -10.01
CA GLU A 21 -28.09 4.09 -11.46
C GLU A 21 -26.83 3.72 -12.25
N VAL A 22 -25.66 4.23 -11.82
CA VAL A 22 -24.38 3.87 -12.44
C VAL A 22 -24.02 2.41 -12.18
N ARG A 23 -24.26 1.93 -10.96
CA ARG A 23 -24.01 0.52 -10.61
C ARG A 23 -24.94 -0.43 -11.36
N ASP A 24 -26.21 -0.06 -11.51
CA ASP A 24 -27.18 -0.86 -12.28
C ASP A 24 -26.79 -0.98 -13.75
N LYS A 25 -26.19 0.07 -14.34
CA LYS A 25 -25.62 0.00 -15.71
C LYS A 25 -24.48 -1.02 -15.83
N PHE A 26 -23.67 -1.22 -14.79
CA PHE A 26 -22.62 -2.24 -14.80
C PHE A 26 -23.17 -3.68 -14.72
N ASN A 27 -24.41 -3.88 -14.26
CA ASN A 27 -25.10 -5.16 -14.31
C ASN A 27 -25.70 -5.47 -15.70
N ASP A 28 -25.94 -4.46 -16.50
CA ASP A 28 -26.50 -4.65 -17.84
C ASP A 28 -25.40 -5.06 -18.85
N ARG A 29 -25.38 -6.35 -19.18
CA ARG A 29 -24.45 -6.90 -20.19
C ARG A 29 -24.63 -6.27 -21.57
N GLY A 30 -25.87 -5.84 -21.89
CA GLY A 30 -26.17 -5.12 -23.14
C GLY A 30 -25.49 -3.76 -23.16
N PHE A 31 -25.64 -3.01 -22.08
CA PHE A 31 -24.95 -1.73 -21.88
C PHE A 31 -23.42 -1.88 -21.96
N LEU A 32 -22.83 -2.82 -21.23
CA LEU A 32 -21.38 -3.04 -21.24
C LEU A 32 -20.85 -3.36 -22.65
N ARG A 33 -21.59 -4.17 -23.41
CA ARG A 33 -21.23 -4.50 -24.80
C ARG A 33 -21.33 -3.27 -25.71
N GLY A 34 -22.41 -2.50 -25.61
CA GLY A 34 -22.61 -1.26 -26.38
C GLY A 34 -21.55 -0.22 -26.04
N TYR A 35 -21.25 -0.04 -24.75
CA TYR A 35 -20.24 0.90 -24.30
C TYR A 35 -18.83 0.49 -24.75
N LYS A 36 -18.52 -0.80 -24.76
CA LYS A 36 -17.26 -1.30 -25.33
C LYS A 36 -17.11 -0.97 -26.81
N ILE A 37 -18.18 -1.15 -27.59
CA ILE A 37 -18.19 -0.79 -29.02
C ILE A 37 -17.96 0.71 -29.20
N PHE A 38 -18.60 1.55 -28.39
CA PHE A 38 -18.37 3.00 -28.38
C PHE A 38 -16.90 3.32 -28.08
N LEU A 39 -16.31 2.76 -27.03
CA LEU A 39 -14.91 2.98 -26.66
C LEU A 39 -13.95 2.54 -27.78
N GLN A 40 -14.20 1.38 -28.39
CA GLN A 40 -13.43 0.91 -29.55
C GLN A 40 -13.54 1.86 -30.73
N GLY A 41 -14.73 2.43 -30.95
CA GLY A 41 -14.94 3.43 -31.99
C GLY A 41 -14.16 4.74 -31.74
N VAL A 42 -13.99 5.16 -30.50
CA VAL A 42 -13.13 6.31 -30.14
C VAL A 42 -11.66 5.98 -30.40
N ILE A 43 -11.22 4.79 -30.00
CA ILE A 43 -9.84 4.32 -30.18
C ILE A 43 -9.51 4.26 -31.69
N SER A 44 -10.31 3.53 -32.45
CA SER A 44 -10.06 3.37 -33.90
C SER A 44 -10.04 4.68 -34.63
N ARG A 45 -10.98 5.60 -34.37
CA ARG A 45 -11.01 6.91 -35.02
C ARG A 45 -9.74 7.72 -34.76
N PHE A 46 -9.20 7.67 -33.56
CA PHE A 46 -7.96 8.35 -33.25
C PHE A 46 -6.76 7.69 -33.94
N GLU A 47 -6.62 6.38 -33.84
CA GLU A 47 -5.54 5.62 -34.46
C GLU A 47 -5.55 5.74 -35.99
N ASP A 48 -6.72 5.59 -36.64
CA ASP A 48 -6.85 5.68 -38.07
C ASP A 48 -6.56 7.11 -38.59
N ARG A 49 -6.96 8.15 -37.82
CA ARG A 49 -6.65 9.53 -38.20
C ARG A 49 -5.16 9.82 -38.08
N MET A 50 -4.50 9.35 -37.02
CA MET A 50 -3.06 9.50 -36.87
C MET A 50 -2.28 8.71 -37.94
N GLU A 51 -2.72 7.50 -38.25
CA GLU A 51 -2.17 6.69 -39.35
C GLU A 51 -2.29 7.42 -40.72
N MET A 52 -3.42 8.05 -40.97
CA MET A 52 -3.63 8.83 -42.22
C MET A 52 -2.62 9.96 -42.37
N PHE A 53 -2.31 10.71 -41.28
CA PHE A 53 -1.26 11.73 -41.30
C PHE A 53 0.10 11.10 -41.63
N GLY A 54 0.42 9.96 -41.01
CA GLY A 54 1.66 9.23 -41.26
C GLY A 54 1.76 8.72 -42.72
N LEU A 55 0.71 8.08 -43.22
CA LEU A 55 0.65 7.57 -44.61
C LEU A 55 0.78 8.67 -45.63
N SER A 56 0.03 9.79 -45.46
CA SER A 56 0.07 10.93 -46.35
C SER A 56 1.47 11.54 -46.40
N ALA A 57 2.09 11.79 -45.24
CA ALA A 57 3.42 12.35 -45.19
C ALA A 57 4.50 11.41 -45.76
N CYS A 58 4.49 10.12 -45.41
CA CYS A 58 5.44 9.16 -45.93
C CYS A 58 5.35 9.03 -47.45
N ARG A 59 4.12 8.92 -47.99
CA ARG A 59 3.89 8.87 -49.45
C ARG A 59 4.46 10.12 -50.14
N TYR A 60 4.19 11.31 -49.60
CA TYR A 60 4.63 12.56 -50.19
C TYR A 60 6.17 12.70 -50.17
N ILE A 61 6.81 12.22 -49.11
CA ILE A 61 8.29 12.14 -49.01
C ILE A 61 8.84 11.20 -50.10
N GLU A 62 8.27 9.98 -50.20
CA GLU A 62 8.74 8.94 -51.13
C GLU A 62 8.49 9.32 -52.61
N GLU A 63 7.34 9.94 -52.96
CA GLU A 63 7.01 10.42 -54.31
C GLU A 63 7.98 11.51 -54.80
N ASN A 64 8.57 12.28 -53.86
CA ASN A 64 9.60 13.26 -54.16
C ASN A 64 11.03 12.71 -54.10
N GLY A 65 11.19 11.39 -54.01
CA GLY A 65 12.49 10.71 -54.02
C GLY A 65 13.34 10.94 -52.78
N LEU A 66 12.70 11.30 -51.67
CA LEU A 66 13.38 11.54 -50.37
C LEU A 66 13.10 10.41 -49.39
N HIS A 67 14.02 10.24 -48.43
CA HIS A 67 13.91 9.30 -47.32
C HIS A 67 14.12 10.03 -46.01
N ALA A 68 13.76 9.41 -44.85
CA ALA A 68 13.93 10.01 -43.54
C ALA A 68 15.39 10.45 -43.26
N GLU A 69 16.36 9.76 -43.86
CA GLU A 69 17.80 10.03 -43.67
C GLU A 69 18.27 11.32 -44.39
N ASP A 70 17.49 11.82 -45.38
CA ASP A 70 17.81 13.03 -46.15
C ASP A 70 17.46 14.32 -45.38
N PHE A 71 16.78 14.21 -44.25
CA PHE A 71 16.43 15.33 -43.39
C PHE A 71 17.43 15.57 -42.26
N LYS A 72 17.38 16.73 -41.62
CA LYS A 72 18.23 17.05 -40.47
C LYS A 72 18.16 15.97 -39.41
N GLY A 73 19.31 15.48 -38.97
CA GLY A 73 19.42 14.40 -38.00
C GLY A 73 19.60 13.00 -38.62
N GLY A 74 19.45 12.83 -39.93
CA GLY A 74 19.63 11.56 -40.64
C GLY A 74 18.77 10.46 -40.05
N LYS A 75 19.35 9.31 -39.71
CA LYS A 75 18.64 8.19 -39.06
C LYS A 75 17.89 8.55 -37.75
N ARG A 76 18.24 9.65 -37.10
CA ARG A 76 17.57 10.17 -35.91
C ARG A 76 16.68 11.39 -36.18
N SER A 77 16.34 11.63 -37.44
CA SER A 77 15.48 12.75 -37.85
C SER A 77 14.11 12.66 -37.14
N PHE A 78 13.52 13.82 -36.83
CA PHE A 78 12.14 13.91 -36.35
C PHE A 78 11.12 13.38 -37.36
N ILE A 79 11.46 13.32 -38.64
CA ILE A 79 10.66 12.73 -39.74
C ILE A 79 10.23 11.29 -39.44
N ASN A 80 11.02 10.56 -38.65
CA ASN A 80 10.65 9.21 -38.18
C ASN A 80 9.31 9.20 -37.39
N TYR A 81 8.85 10.35 -36.94
CA TYR A 81 7.52 10.50 -36.35
C TYR A 81 6.43 10.07 -37.35
N PHE A 82 6.49 10.50 -38.62
CA PHE A 82 5.52 10.09 -39.63
C PHE A 82 5.55 8.57 -39.91
N TYR A 83 6.71 7.97 -39.94
CA TYR A 83 6.84 6.52 -40.11
C TYR A 83 6.25 5.77 -38.91
N LYS A 84 6.47 6.28 -37.71
CA LYS A 84 5.84 5.73 -36.48
C LYS A 84 4.32 5.86 -36.52
N LEU A 85 3.78 6.98 -36.98
CA LEU A 85 2.34 7.16 -37.13
C LEU A 85 1.76 6.17 -38.15
N ARG A 86 2.42 5.98 -39.28
CA ARG A 86 2.05 4.99 -40.29
C ARG A 86 1.98 3.58 -39.72
N ASP A 87 2.91 3.25 -38.84
CA ASP A 87 3.01 1.93 -38.21
C ASP A 87 2.17 1.82 -36.92
N LYS A 88 1.26 2.79 -36.68
CA LYS A 88 0.39 2.90 -35.48
C LYS A 88 1.13 2.90 -34.15
N SER A 89 2.41 3.31 -34.13
CA SER A 89 3.17 3.51 -32.92
C SER A 89 2.91 4.91 -32.37
N LEU A 90 1.96 5.00 -31.43
CA LEU A 90 1.48 6.26 -30.86
C LEU A 90 2.17 6.55 -29.53
N ASP A 91 3.46 6.82 -29.58
CA ASP A 91 4.24 7.24 -28.42
C ASP A 91 3.99 8.74 -28.12
N LYS A 92 4.46 9.19 -26.94
CA LYS A 92 4.51 10.63 -26.62
C LYS A 92 5.26 11.38 -27.73
N ILE A 93 4.68 12.46 -28.23
CA ILE A 93 5.31 13.28 -29.28
C ILE A 93 6.62 13.89 -28.74
N PRO A 94 7.78 13.60 -29.36
CA PRO A 94 9.06 14.16 -28.93
C PRO A 94 9.13 15.68 -29.11
N ASP A 95 9.88 16.36 -28.25
CA ASP A 95 10.09 17.81 -28.36
C ASP A 95 10.73 18.25 -29.70
N SER A 96 11.53 17.39 -30.32
CA SER A 96 12.10 17.64 -31.64
C SER A 96 11.04 17.79 -32.73
N VAL A 97 9.93 17.04 -32.64
CA VAL A 97 8.79 17.14 -33.54
C VAL A 97 8.10 18.49 -33.37
N ARG A 98 7.83 18.89 -32.14
CA ARG A 98 7.20 20.19 -31.83
C ARG A 98 8.06 21.38 -32.26
N LYS A 99 9.39 21.28 -32.08
CA LYS A 99 10.34 22.32 -32.52
C LYS A 99 10.44 22.45 -34.04
N ALA A 100 10.09 21.41 -34.80
CA ALA A 100 10.13 21.42 -36.24
C ALA A 100 8.92 22.12 -36.89
N ILE A 101 7.81 22.31 -36.14
CA ILE A 101 6.63 23.02 -36.63
C ILE A 101 7.00 24.48 -36.89
N ASP A 102 6.71 24.95 -38.09
CA ASP A 102 6.98 26.31 -38.60
C ASP A 102 8.45 26.73 -38.53
N ASN A 103 9.37 25.76 -38.50
CA ASN A 103 10.80 26.03 -38.41
C ASN A 103 11.60 25.20 -39.42
N LEU A 104 11.81 25.76 -40.62
CA LEU A 104 12.52 25.13 -41.71
C LEU A 104 13.95 24.72 -41.34
N ASP A 105 14.60 25.46 -40.42
CA ASP A 105 15.97 25.14 -39.95
C ASP A 105 16.07 23.80 -39.21
N GLU A 106 14.94 23.27 -38.75
CA GLU A 106 14.90 21.92 -38.17
C GLU A 106 14.75 20.81 -39.21
N TRP A 107 14.39 21.14 -40.47
CA TRP A 107 14.23 20.18 -41.56
C TRP A 107 15.50 20.02 -42.38
N VAL A 108 16.27 21.11 -42.54
CA VAL A 108 17.46 21.18 -43.37
C VAL A 108 18.73 21.41 -42.56
N THR A 109 19.87 20.99 -43.08
CA THR A 109 21.18 21.30 -42.50
C THR A 109 22.10 21.94 -43.54
N LYS A 110 23.05 22.75 -43.09
CA LYS A 110 24.07 23.38 -43.95
C LYS A 110 24.95 22.38 -44.71
N LYS A 111 24.91 21.09 -44.34
CA LYS A 111 25.66 19.99 -44.95
C LYS A 111 24.89 19.30 -46.09
N HIS A 112 23.62 19.63 -46.31
CA HIS A 112 22.84 19.04 -47.41
C HIS A 112 23.37 19.54 -48.76
N ASP A 113 23.36 18.62 -49.74
CA ASP A 113 23.55 18.99 -51.14
C ASP A 113 22.47 20.00 -51.59
N SER A 114 22.82 20.93 -52.47
CA SER A 114 21.90 21.97 -52.92
C SER A 114 20.61 21.40 -53.57
N SER A 115 20.72 20.24 -54.22
CA SER A 115 19.58 19.54 -54.81
C SER A 115 18.61 18.97 -53.77
N ILE A 116 19.13 18.31 -52.74
CA ILE A 116 18.30 17.76 -51.64
C ILE A 116 17.65 18.90 -50.84
N ARG A 117 18.42 19.97 -50.59
CA ARG A 117 17.90 21.15 -49.92
C ARG A 117 16.71 21.77 -50.66
N MET A 118 16.83 21.97 -51.96
CA MET A 118 15.74 22.52 -52.80
C MET A 118 14.51 21.62 -52.79
N LEU A 119 14.70 20.30 -52.81
CA LEU A 119 13.59 19.35 -52.71
C LEU A 119 12.89 19.45 -51.35
N ILE A 120 13.62 19.50 -50.24
CA ILE A 120 13.04 19.66 -48.90
C ILE A 120 12.31 20.98 -48.77
N GLU A 121 12.90 22.10 -49.25
CA GLU A 121 12.25 23.43 -49.26
C GLU A 121 10.98 23.42 -50.10
N HIS A 122 10.93 22.65 -51.20
CA HIS A 122 9.75 22.51 -52.04
C HIS A 122 8.60 21.78 -51.34
N ILE A 123 8.90 20.67 -50.64
CA ILE A 123 7.86 19.84 -49.98
C ILE A 123 7.50 20.36 -48.58
N TYR A 124 8.32 21.24 -48.00
CA TYR A 124 8.17 21.75 -46.62
C TYR A 124 6.78 22.31 -46.33
N PRO A 125 6.16 23.17 -47.15
CA PRO A 125 4.88 23.79 -46.79
C PRO A 125 3.77 22.76 -46.55
N GLU A 126 3.69 21.71 -47.36
CA GLU A 126 2.66 20.68 -47.24
C GLU A 126 2.96 19.72 -46.07
N LEU A 127 4.21 19.28 -45.92
CA LEU A 127 4.61 18.44 -44.82
C LEU A 127 4.54 19.15 -43.47
N ASN A 128 4.89 20.44 -43.40
CA ASN A 128 4.77 21.23 -42.19
C ASN A 128 3.31 21.43 -41.77
N THR A 129 2.40 21.62 -42.76
CA THR A 129 0.96 21.68 -42.47
C THR A 129 0.47 20.35 -41.92
N ASN A 130 0.84 19.22 -42.54
CA ASN A 130 0.50 17.89 -42.07
C ASN A 130 1.08 17.63 -40.65
N LEU A 131 2.32 18.05 -40.38
CA LEU A 131 2.95 17.94 -39.06
C LEU A 131 2.18 18.72 -38.00
N ARG A 132 1.84 19.97 -38.27
CA ARG A 132 1.08 20.83 -37.36
C ARG A 132 -0.29 20.22 -37.07
N GLU A 133 -1.06 19.90 -38.13
CA GLU A 133 -2.39 19.29 -37.96
C GLU A 133 -2.34 17.98 -37.17
N SER A 134 -1.32 17.15 -37.40
CA SER A 134 -1.17 15.89 -36.67
C SER A 134 -0.90 16.11 -35.17
N VAL A 135 -0.08 17.11 -34.83
CA VAL A 135 0.24 17.45 -33.44
C VAL A 135 -0.97 18.11 -32.75
N GLU A 136 -1.66 19.03 -33.44
CA GLU A 136 -2.89 19.64 -32.92
C GLU A 136 -3.97 18.60 -32.66
N TYR A 137 -4.23 17.72 -33.63
CA TYR A 137 -5.21 16.63 -33.47
C TYR A 137 -4.84 15.70 -32.32
N TYR A 138 -3.56 15.35 -32.19
CA TYR A 138 -3.05 14.54 -31.06
C TYR A 138 -3.33 15.22 -29.73
N ASP A 139 -2.95 16.47 -29.56
CA ASP A 139 -3.11 17.19 -28.28
C ASP A 139 -4.58 17.39 -27.91
N GLU A 140 -5.46 17.65 -28.87
CA GLU A 140 -6.89 17.80 -28.62
C GLU A 140 -7.59 16.49 -28.25
N ASN A 141 -7.18 15.36 -28.84
CA ASN A 141 -7.91 14.10 -28.72
C ASN A 141 -7.22 13.06 -27.80
N LEU A 142 -5.96 13.29 -27.41
CA LEU A 142 -5.16 12.36 -26.61
C LEU A 142 -5.88 11.94 -25.32
N ARG A 143 -6.51 12.89 -24.64
CA ARG A 143 -7.21 12.62 -23.39
C ARG A 143 -8.35 11.62 -23.59
N ASN A 144 -9.14 11.77 -24.63
CA ASN A 144 -10.26 10.89 -24.94
C ASN A 144 -9.78 9.52 -25.40
N TYR A 145 -8.73 9.49 -26.22
CA TYR A 145 -8.08 8.24 -26.63
C TYR A 145 -7.56 7.45 -25.44
N VAL A 146 -6.75 8.05 -24.58
CA VAL A 146 -6.19 7.38 -23.40
C VAL A 146 -7.31 6.93 -22.45
N SER A 147 -8.34 7.77 -22.24
CA SER A 147 -9.51 7.39 -21.43
C SER A 147 -10.22 6.18 -22.01
N ALA A 148 -10.45 6.15 -23.32
CA ALA A 148 -11.12 5.03 -24.00
C ALA A 148 -10.30 3.74 -23.91
N VAL A 149 -8.97 3.80 -24.08
CA VAL A 149 -8.07 2.65 -23.94
C VAL A 149 -8.12 2.08 -22.51
N LEU A 150 -7.98 2.95 -21.50
CA LEU A 150 -7.99 2.54 -20.09
C LEU A 150 -9.35 1.98 -19.68
N LEU A 151 -10.45 2.62 -20.08
CA LEU A 151 -11.80 2.14 -19.79
C LEU A 151 -12.08 0.81 -20.50
N SER A 152 -11.74 0.68 -21.78
CA SER A 152 -11.94 -0.55 -22.54
C SER A 152 -11.19 -1.74 -21.92
N LYS A 153 -9.98 -1.51 -21.40
CA LYS A 153 -9.16 -2.52 -20.73
C LYS A 153 -9.75 -2.98 -19.40
N ASN A 154 -10.41 -2.08 -18.67
CA ASN A 154 -10.90 -2.35 -17.31
C ASN A 154 -12.43 -2.57 -17.24
N LEU A 155 -13.17 -2.41 -18.34
CA LEU A 155 -14.63 -2.45 -18.36
C LEU A 155 -15.22 -3.75 -17.81
N TYR A 156 -14.66 -4.91 -18.17
CA TYR A 156 -15.13 -6.19 -17.66
C TYR A 156 -14.78 -6.40 -16.18
N GLN A 157 -13.71 -5.78 -15.70
CA GLN A 157 -13.36 -5.83 -14.28
C GLN A 157 -14.41 -5.09 -13.44
N LEU A 158 -14.98 -3.99 -13.95
CA LEU A 158 -16.08 -3.28 -13.29
C LEU A 158 -17.36 -4.13 -13.23
N GLY A 159 -17.68 -4.87 -14.30
CA GLY A 159 -18.80 -5.82 -14.28
C GLY A 159 -18.62 -6.92 -13.24
N ILE A 160 -17.43 -7.55 -13.20
CA ILE A 160 -17.10 -8.58 -12.20
C ILE A 160 -17.15 -8.02 -10.79
N LEU A 161 -16.70 -6.78 -10.58
CA LEU A 161 -16.79 -6.13 -9.27
C LEU A 161 -18.23 -6.03 -8.78
N ASN A 162 -19.15 -5.67 -9.67
CA ASN A 162 -20.54 -5.51 -9.30
C ASN A 162 -21.22 -6.86 -9.02
N ASP A 163 -20.93 -7.91 -9.80
CA ASP A 163 -21.38 -9.28 -9.52
C ASP A 163 -20.86 -9.75 -8.15
N LEU A 164 -19.56 -9.54 -7.86
CA LEU A 164 -18.94 -9.84 -6.57
C LEU A 164 -19.60 -9.07 -5.41
N TYR A 165 -19.96 -7.81 -5.64
CA TYR A 165 -20.66 -7.01 -4.65
C TYR A 165 -22.03 -7.61 -4.31
N GLY A 166 -22.78 -8.06 -5.33
CA GLY A 166 -24.04 -8.76 -5.14
C GLY A 166 -23.87 -10.03 -4.28
N GLU A 167 -22.97 -10.91 -4.65
CA GLU A 167 -22.69 -12.17 -3.93
C GLU A 167 -22.26 -11.93 -2.46
N VAL A 168 -21.41 -10.91 -2.22
CA VAL A 168 -21.00 -10.55 -0.84
C VAL A 168 -22.20 -10.05 -0.04
N ARG A 169 -23.12 -9.30 -0.67
CA ARG A 169 -24.33 -8.82 -0.01
C ARG A 169 -25.27 -9.96 0.35
N ASP A 170 -25.53 -10.83 -0.61
CA ASP A 170 -26.38 -12.00 -0.41
C ASP A 170 -25.84 -12.88 0.72
N TYR A 171 -24.52 -13.10 0.74
CA TYR A 171 -23.85 -13.81 1.83
C TYR A 171 -23.99 -13.12 3.19
N CYS A 172 -23.81 -11.79 3.25
CA CYS A 172 -23.96 -11.04 4.48
C CYS A 172 -25.41 -11.09 5.00
N ASP A 173 -26.39 -10.94 4.11
CA ASP A 173 -27.81 -11.00 4.44
C ASP A 173 -28.21 -12.41 4.94
N GLU A 174 -27.71 -13.45 4.26
CA GLU A 174 -27.97 -14.84 4.67
C GLU A 174 -27.37 -15.19 6.04
N LYS A 175 -26.21 -14.63 6.37
CA LYS A 175 -25.52 -14.85 7.65
C LYS A 175 -25.83 -13.82 8.74
N GLY A 176 -26.66 -12.81 8.46
CA GLY A 176 -26.93 -11.71 9.38
C GLY A 176 -25.69 -10.88 9.73
N LEU A 177 -24.75 -10.75 8.79
CA LEU A 177 -23.48 -10.03 8.97
C LEU A 177 -23.59 -8.61 8.42
N MET A 178 -22.92 -7.66 9.07
CA MET A 178 -22.76 -6.30 8.57
C MET A 178 -21.25 -5.98 8.45
N LEU A 179 -20.84 -5.50 7.28
CA LEU A 179 -19.46 -5.09 7.06
C LEU A 179 -19.20 -3.75 7.74
N LEU A 180 -18.01 -3.56 8.33
CA LEU A 180 -17.62 -2.29 8.94
C LEU A 180 -17.66 -1.12 7.94
N SER A 181 -17.29 -1.36 6.68
CA SER A 181 -17.41 -0.38 5.60
C SER A 181 -18.85 0.07 5.32
N ASP A 182 -19.84 -0.76 5.63
CA ASP A 182 -21.24 -0.44 5.42
C ASP A 182 -21.78 0.54 6.45
N THR A 183 -21.20 0.56 7.64
CA THR A 183 -21.63 1.45 8.71
C THR A 183 -21.57 2.91 8.26
N THR A 184 -20.43 3.33 7.67
CA THR A 184 -20.25 4.69 7.16
C THR A 184 -21.23 5.01 6.04
N ARG A 185 -21.46 4.06 5.12
CA ARG A 185 -22.40 4.20 4.01
C ARG A 185 -23.85 4.26 4.48
N LEU A 186 -24.24 3.36 5.38
CA LEU A 186 -25.60 3.32 5.92
C LEU A 186 -25.92 4.63 6.65
N LEU A 187 -24.98 5.11 7.45
CA LEU A 187 -25.11 6.40 8.11
C LEU A 187 -25.28 7.54 7.09
N ASN A 188 -24.47 7.55 6.03
CA ASN A 188 -24.56 8.55 4.97
C ASN A 188 -25.91 8.49 4.23
N MET A 189 -26.42 7.29 3.95
CA MET A 189 -27.75 7.12 3.33
C MET A 189 -28.88 7.58 4.24
N LEU A 190 -28.81 7.31 5.54
CA LEU A 190 -29.80 7.76 6.53
C LEU A 190 -29.79 9.29 6.68
N ILE A 191 -28.60 9.89 6.64
CA ILE A 191 -28.43 11.35 6.72
C ILE A 191 -28.91 12.04 5.44
N ALA A 192 -28.59 11.50 4.25
CA ALA A 192 -29.02 12.05 2.96
C ALA A 192 -30.50 11.87 2.65
N GLY A 193 -31.19 10.94 3.33
CA GLY A 193 -32.58 10.52 3.06
C GLY A 193 -33.66 11.34 3.73
N ASN A 194 -33.46 12.57 4.18
CA ASN A 194 -34.43 13.52 4.77
C ASN A 194 -34.92 13.26 6.20
N ASP A 195 -34.65 12.14 6.83
CA ASP A 195 -35.01 11.93 8.24
C ASP A 195 -33.80 12.17 9.16
N THR A 196 -33.08 13.26 8.90
CA THR A 196 -31.97 13.74 9.74
C THR A 196 -32.41 14.00 11.17
N SER A 197 -33.69 14.24 11.39
CA SER A 197 -34.22 14.65 12.72
C SER A 197 -34.00 13.56 13.78
N PHE A 198 -34.25 12.30 13.51
CA PHE A 198 -34.29 11.28 14.58
C PHE A 198 -32.89 10.90 15.14
N LEU A 199 -31.89 10.75 14.28
CA LEU A 199 -30.50 10.45 14.72
C LEU A 199 -29.89 11.66 15.43
N PHE A 200 -30.16 12.86 14.91
CA PHE A 200 -29.66 14.11 15.48
C PHE A 200 -30.46 14.55 16.69
N GLU A 201 -31.76 14.30 16.76
CA GLU A 201 -32.54 14.48 17.99
C GLU A 201 -32.03 13.62 19.14
N LYS A 202 -31.63 12.36 18.85
CA LYS A 202 -31.07 11.49 19.88
C LYS A 202 -29.64 11.81 20.29
N THR A 203 -28.79 12.26 19.36
CA THR A 203 -27.35 12.51 19.60
C THR A 203 -27.03 14.01 19.70
N GLY A 204 -27.60 14.84 18.87
CA GLY A 204 -27.25 16.25 18.75
C GLY A 204 -27.64 17.10 19.96
N ASN A 205 -28.75 16.76 20.63
CA ASN A 205 -29.20 17.48 21.84
C ASN A 205 -28.30 17.22 23.07
N PHE A 206 -27.36 16.27 23.01
CA PHE A 206 -26.46 15.95 24.12
C PHE A 206 -25.09 16.62 24.03
N TYR A 207 -24.62 16.94 22.82
CA TYR A 207 -23.28 17.46 22.62
C TYR A 207 -23.28 18.94 22.30
N LYS A 208 -22.83 19.76 23.26
CA LYS A 208 -22.64 21.20 23.08
C LYS A 208 -21.31 21.59 22.50
N HIS A 209 -20.34 20.68 22.56
CA HIS A 209 -19.00 20.88 22.07
C HIS A 209 -18.52 19.64 21.34
N ILE A 210 -18.03 19.80 20.12
CA ILE A 210 -17.48 18.72 19.29
C ILE A 210 -16.01 19.02 19.10
N MET A 211 -15.16 18.02 19.40
CA MET A 211 -13.72 18.09 19.16
C MET A 211 -13.32 16.87 18.33
N ILE A 212 -12.67 17.09 17.19
CA ILE A 212 -12.20 16.04 16.28
C ILE A 212 -10.69 16.21 16.14
N ASP A 213 -9.94 15.19 16.52
CA ASP A 213 -8.49 15.14 16.39
C ASP A 213 -8.07 14.27 15.19
N GLU A 214 -6.82 14.39 14.75
CA GLU A 214 -6.25 13.66 13.60
C GLU A 214 -7.09 13.79 12.32
N PHE A 215 -7.70 14.96 12.11
CA PHE A 215 -8.70 15.17 11.07
C PHE A 215 -8.17 14.96 9.64
N GLN A 216 -6.86 15.09 9.40
CA GLN A 216 -6.23 14.82 8.09
C GLN A 216 -6.40 13.37 7.61
N ASP A 217 -6.79 12.46 8.50
CA ASP A 217 -7.06 11.06 8.15
C ASP A 217 -8.55 10.77 7.91
N THR A 218 -9.39 11.79 8.09
CA THR A 218 -10.84 11.68 7.85
C THR A 218 -11.12 11.58 6.36
N SER A 219 -12.05 10.68 6.00
CA SER A 219 -12.51 10.56 4.62
C SER A 219 -13.65 11.53 4.32
N THR A 220 -13.87 11.79 3.03
CA THR A 220 -14.97 12.64 2.57
C THR A 220 -16.35 12.11 3.05
N MET A 221 -16.53 10.79 3.05
CA MET A 221 -17.77 10.18 3.50
C MET A 221 -17.95 10.28 5.02
N GLN A 222 -16.88 10.11 5.79
CA GLN A 222 -16.90 10.30 7.24
C GLN A 222 -17.23 11.76 7.59
N TRP A 223 -16.57 12.72 6.95
CA TRP A 223 -16.86 14.13 7.15
C TRP A 223 -18.31 14.46 6.80
N GLY A 224 -18.82 13.97 5.67
CA GLY A 224 -20.23 14.13 5.29
C GLY A 224 -21.22 13.60 6.33
N ASN A 225 -20.84 12.60 7.11
CA ASN A 225 -21.64 12.10 8.23
C ASN A 225 -21.52 12.96 9.48
N PHE A 226 -20.37 13.55 9.77
CA PHE A 226 -20.18 14.41 10.94
C PHE A 226 -20.64 15.84 10.72
N LEU A 227 -20.54 16.36 9.51
CA LEU A 227 -20.85 17.76 9.17
C LEU A 227 -22.24 18.21 9.65
N PRO A 228 -23.34 17.47 9.42
CA PRO A 228 -24.66 17.89 9.91
C PRO A 228 -24.73 17.99 11.43
N LEU A 229 -24.02 17.11 12.16
CA LEU A 229 -23.95 17.17 13.63
C LEU A 229 -23.17 18.41 14.08
N VAL A 230 -22.05 18.73 13.42
CA VAL A 230 -21.25 19.93 13.69
C VAL A 230 -22.09 21.19 13.42
N VAL A 231 -22.77 21.24 12.27
CA VAL A 231 -23.65 22.36 11.88
C VAL A 231 -24.79 22.56 12.90
N ASN A 232 -25.43 21.48 13.34
CA ASN A 232 -26.48 21.55 14.35
C ASN A 232 -25.93 22.12 15.68
N THR A 233 -24.82 21.59 16.17
CA THR A 233 -24.17 22.06 17.39
C THR A 233 -23.84 23.56 17.32
N LEU A 234 -23.27 24.00 16.21
CA LEU A 234 -22.94 25.42 15.99
C LEU A 234 -24.20 26.30 15.91
N SER A 235 -25.26 25.81 15.27
CA SER A 235 -26.54 26.53 15.14
C SER A 235 -27.22 26.73 16.50
N GLU A 236 -27.00 25.83 17.45
CA GLU A 236 -27.51 25.91 18.81
C GLU A 236 -26.60 26.75 19.77
N GLY A 237 -25.55 27.37 19.23
CA GLY A 237 -24.61 28.20 20.00
C GLY A 237 -23.53 27.38 20.71
N GLY A 238 -23.35 26.11 20.34
CA GLY A 238 -22.22 25.26 20.76
C GLY A 238 -20.92 25.63 20.08
N ARG A 239 -19.90 24.78 20.23
CA ARG A 239 -18.56 25.01 19.65
C ARG A 239 -18.05 23.73 18.96
N ALA A 240 -17.31 23.92 17.88
CA ALA A 240 -16.57 22.85 17.24
C ALA A 240 -15.08 23.20 17.19
N MET A 241 -14.24 22.20 17.41
CA MET A 241 -12.79 22.29 17.30
C MET A 241 -12.29 21.10 16.46
N ILE A 242 -11.58 21.42 15.39
CA ILE A 242 -11.01 20.41 14.47
C ILE A 242 -9.50 20.58 14.51
N VAL A 243 -8.79 19.50 14.81
CA VAL A 243 -7.34 19.52 14.98
C VAL A 243 -6.72 18.49 14.04
N GLY A 244 -5.58 18.85 13.44
CA GLY A 244 -4.85 17.94 12.57
C GLY A 244 -3.63 18.60 11.94
N ASP A 245 -2.86 17.81 11.24
CA ASP A 245 -1.70 18.25 10.47
C ASP A 245 -1.71 17.59 9.08
N VAL A 246 -1.91 18.38 8.03
CA VAL A 246 -1.95 17.88 6.64
C VAL A 246 -0.69 17.10 6.25
N LYS A 247 0.47 17.45 6.85
CA LYS A 247 1.77 16.79 6.61
C LYS A 247 1.85 15.39 7.21
N GLN A 248 0.97 15.06 8.17
CA GLN A 248 0.87 13.76 8.83
C GLN A 248 -0.20 12.84 8.22
N SER A 249 -0.78 13.21 7.09
CA SER A 249 -1.75 12.36 6.38
C SER A 249 -1.05 11.20 5.68
N ILE A 250 -1.11 10.01 6.27
CA ILE A 250 -0.49 8.78 5.75
C ILE A 250 -1.53 7.66 5.49
N TYR A 251 -2.82 7.93 5.67
CA TYR A 251 -3.91 6.96 5.51
C TYR A 251 -4.75 7.16 4.25
N ARG A 252 -4.15 7.69 3.17
CA ARG A 252 -4.83 7.82 1.87
C ARG A 252 -5.36 6.49 1.32
N TRP A 253 -4.69 5.39 1.63
CA TRP A 253 -5.15 4.04 1.26
C TRP A 253 -6.41 3.58 2.01
N ARG A 254 -6.79 4.29 3.11
CA ARG A 254 -8.06 4.18 3.84
C ARG A 254 -9.06 5.29 3.49
N ASN A 255 -8.84 5.99 2.37
CA ASN A 255 -9.64 7.11 1.88
C ASN A 255 -9.50 8.41 2.70
N GLY A 256 -8.51 8.54 3.58
CA GLY A 256 -8.20 9.81 4.22
C GLY A 256 -7.92 10.90 3.17
N ASP A 257 -8.56 12.06 3.31
CA ASP A 257 -8.39 13.19 2.41
C ASP A 257 -7.95 14.44 3.17
N TRP A 258 -6.65 14.70 3.17
CA TRP A 258 -6.04 15.85 3.83
C TRP A 258 -6.58 17.21 3.34
N ARG A 259 -7.16 17.27 2.13
CA ARG A 259 -7.74 18.49 1.56
C ARG A 259 -8.97 18.95 2.34
N LEU A 260 -9.65 18.03 3.02
CA LEU A 260 -10.75 18.39 3.92
C LEU A 260 -10.27 19.31 5.04
N LEU A 261 -9.09 19.02 5.62
CA LEU A 261 -8.49 19.88 6.64
C LEU A 261 -7.95 21.18 6.04
N ALA A 262 -7.35 21.11 4.86
CA ALA A 262 -6.71 22.28 4.22
C ALA A 262 -7.71 23.33 3.75
N GLU A 263 -8.85 22.92 3.20
CA GLU A 263 -9.81 23.81 2.53
C GLU A 263 -11.28 23.44 2.81
N GLY A 264 -11.58 22.14 2.94
CA GLY A 264 -12.97 21.64 3.01
C GLY A 264 -13.73 22.14 4.22
N VAL A 265 -13.12 22.13 5.39
CA VAL A 265 -13.78 22.59 6.64
C VAL A 265 -14.14 24.08 6.58
N GLU A 266 -13.24 24.92 6.10
CA GLU A 266 -13.53 26.36 5.95
C GLU A 266 -14.66 26.61 4.98
N HIS A 267 -14.67 25.91 3.85
CA HIS A 267 -15.74 25.99 2.86
C HIS A 267 -17.09 25.57 3.45
N ASP A 268 -17.14 24.41 4.10
CA ASP A 268 -18.38 23.79 4.57
C ASP A 268 -18.97 24.52 5.80
N LEU A 269 -18.12 25.16 6.61
CA LEU A 269 -18.52 25.93 7.79
C LEU A 269 -18.47 27.45 7.59
N ALA A 270 -18.36 27.92 6.36
CA ALA A 270 -18.22 29.35 6.02
C ALA A 270 -19.33 30.23 6.63
N THR A 271 -20.56 29.70 6.80
CA THR A 271 -21.71 30.42 7.40
C THR A 271 -21.51 30.75 8.88
N PHE A 272 -20.70 29.97 9.59
CA PHE A 272 -20.46 30.14 11.03
C PHE A 272 -19.20 30.94 11.33
N GLY A 273 -18.34 31.11 10.32
CA GLY A 273 -16.98 31.64 10.49
C GLY A 273 -16.03 30.64 11.14
N THR A 274 -14.78 30.64 10.71
CA THR A 274 -13.74 29.76 11.25
C THR A 274 -12.54 30.57 11.68
N ASP A 275 -12.00 30.26 12.85
CA ASP A 275 -10.72 30.81 13.33
C ASP A 275 -9.61 29.75 13.16
N ASN A 276 -8.68 30.03 12.27
CA ASN A 276 -7.53 29.15 12.05
C ASN A 276 -6.40 29.50 13.01
N VAL A 277 -6.09 28.58 13.91
CA VAL A 277 -5.00 28.72 14.87
C VAL A 277 -3.89 27.73 14.53
N ILE A 278 -2.71 28.23 14.28
CA ILE A 278 -1.52 27.40 14.04
C ILE A 278 -0.82 27.15 15.37
N LEU A 279 -0.58 25.85 15.68
CA LEU A 279 0.21 25.46 16.84
C LEU A 279 1.70 25.55 16.49
N GLU A 280 2.32 26.67 16.81
CA GLU A 280 3.70 26.96 16.41
C GLU A 280 4.75 26.21 17.24
N HIS A 281 4.41 25.79 18.46
CA HIS A 281 5.37 25.28 19.43
C HIS A 281 5.47 23.75 19.41
N ASN A 282 6.71 23.23 19.27
CA ASN A 282 7.02 21.83 19.44
C ASN A 282 7.48 21.55 20.89
N TRP A 283 6.69 20.77 21.62
CA TRP A 283 6.95 20.38 23.00
C TRP A 283 7.56 18.98 23.11
N ARG A 284 7.60 18.23 22.01
CA ARG A 284 8.07 16.84 21.98
C ARG A 284 9.58 16.75 21.80
N SER A 285 10.11 17.45 20.81
CA SER A 285 11.49 17.28 20.34
C SER A 285 12.43 18.40 20.82
N TYR A 286 13.70 18.06 20.92
CA TYR A 286 14.76 19.02 21.22
C TYR A 286 15.10 19.89 19.98
N LYS A 287 15.85 20.95 20.22
CA LYS A 287 16.18 21.99 19.24
C LYS A 287 16.74 21.42 17.92
N GLU A 288 17.74 20.56 18.00
CA GLU A 288 18.46 20.05 16.82
C GLU A 288 17.52 19.25 15.90
N VAL A 289 16.60 18.49 16.48
CA VAL A 289 15.60 17.71 15.72
C VAL A 289 14.57 18.64 15.07
N VAL A 290 14.07 19.65 15.79
CA VAL A 290 13.10 20.61 15.27
C VAL A 290 13.72 21.44 14.13
N GLU A 291 14.94 21.97 14.33
CA GLU A 291 15.63 22.75 13.30
C GLU A 291 15.96 21.92 12.05
N PHE A 292 16.37 20.65 12.24
CA PHE A 292 16.59 19.74 11.12
C PHE A 292 15.28 19.53 10.34
N ASN A 293 14.19 19.20 11.01
CA ASN A 293 12.91 18.95 10.37
C ASN A 293 12.40 20.18 9.63
N ASN A 294 12.48 21.36 10.23
CA ASN A 294 12.10 22.62 9.59
C ASN A 294 12.82 22.81 8.25
N ARG A 295 14.14 22.64 8.24
CA ARG A 295 14.94 22.78 7.01
C ARG A 295 14.69 21.67 6.00
N PHE A 296 14.63 20.43 6.48
CA PHE A 296 14.45 19.26 5.62
C PHE A 296 13.12 19.33 4.86
N PHE A 297 12.01 19.61 5.54
CA PHE A 297 10.70 19.58 4.89
C PHE A 297 10.48 20.74 3.92
N ILE A 298 11.07 21.93 4.17
CA ILE A 298 11.07 23.02 3.20
C ILE A 298 11.79 22.60 1.90
N LEU A 299 13.01 22.06 2.04
CA LEU A 299 13.81 21.63 0.89
C LEU A 299 13.18 20.46 0.14
N ALA A 300 12.65 19.48 0.87
CA ALA A 300 12.00 18.32 0.29
C ALA A 300 10.75 18.68 -0.51
N ALA A 301 9.89 19.55 0.03
CA ALA A 301 8.69 20.02 -0.66
C ALA A 301 9.04 20.78 -1.94
N TRP A 302 10.03 21.68 -1.87
CA TRP A 302 10.52 22.42 -3.05
C TRP A 302 11.06 21.46 -4.12
N ARG A 303 11.89 20.49 -3.72
CA ARG A 303 12.49 19.53 -4.65
C ARG A 303 11.43 18.60 -5.29
N LEU A 304 10.46 18.15 -4.52
CA LEU A 304 9.35 17.34 -5.03
C LEU A 304 8.52 18.13 -6.06
N LYS A 305 8.23 19.40 -5.78
CA LYS A 305 7.55 20.27 -6.75
C LYS A 305 8.34 20.41 -8.04
N GLU A 306 9.65 20.68 -7.96
CA GLU A 306 10.53 20.82 -9.13
C GLU A 306 10.53 19.54 -9.99
N LEU A 307 10.68 18.37 -9.37
CA LEU A 307 10.62 17.07 -10.06
C LEU A 307 9.28 16.88 -10.74
N TYR A 308 8.18 17.12 -10.03
CA TYR A 308 6.84 16.98 -10.58
C TYR A 308 6.58 17.92 -11.76
N ASP A 309 6.99 19.20 -11.66
CA ASP A 309 6.84 20.18 -12.74
C ASP A 309 7.69 19.81 -13.96
N SER A 310 8.88 19.23 -13.75
CA SER A 310 9.74 18.79 -14.85
C SER A 310 9.13 17.61 -15.61
N GLU A 311 8.48 16.68 -14.92
CA GLU A 311 7.78 15.53 -15.53
C GLU A 311 6.50 15.95 -16.24
N CYS A 312 5.73 16.86 -15.65
CA CYS A 312 4.49 17.36 -16.24
C CYS A 312 4.72 18.45 -17.33
N GLY A 313 5.95 18.94 -17.47
CA GLY A 313 6.32 19.97 -18.44
C GLY A 313 5.82 21.39 -18.09
N LYS A 314 5.06 21.54 -17.00
CA LYS A 314 4.55 22.83 -16.49
C LYS A 314 4.01 22.71 -15.07
N GLU A 315 4.02 23.85 -14.37
CA GLU A 315 3.33 24.00 -13.09
C GLU A 315 1.80 23.77 -13.25
N ASN A 316 1.21 23.09 -12.30
CA ASN A 316 -0.23 22.83 -12.24
C ASN A 316 -0.76 22.88 -10.80
N VAL A 317 -2.08 22.68 -10.63
CA VAL A 317 -2.73 22.75 -9.32
C VAL A 317 -2.12 21.73 -8.34
N TYR A 318 -1.77 20.54 -8.79
CA TYR A 318 -1.22 19.50 -7.92
C TYR A 318 0.22 19.83 -7.45
N SER A 319 1.04 20.41 -8.32
CA SER A 319 2.39 20.82 -7.94
C SER A 319 2.38 21.98 -6.94
N ARG A 320 1.42 22.91 -7.06
CA ARG A 320 1.20 23.97 -6.08
C ARG A 320 0.77 23.44 -4.73
N SER A 321 -0.15 22.47 -4.69
CA SER A 321 -0.60 21.84 -3.45
C SER A 321 0.53 21.24 -2.62
N ILE A 322 1.63 20.77 -3.25
CA ILE A 322 2.81 20.28 -2.52
C ILE A 322 3.42 21.40 -1.67
N THR A 323 3.67 22.58 -2.25
CA THR A 323 4.26 23.69 -1.51
C THR A 323 3.27 24.39 -0.59
N GLU A 324 1.99 24.39 -0.89
CA GLU A 324 0.93 24.91 -0.02
C GLU A 324 0.82 24.09 1.26
N ALA A 325 0.82 22.76 1.17
CA ALA A 325 0.80 21.86 2.33
C ALA A 325 2.02 22.06 3.26
N TYR A 326 3.14 22.52 2.71
CA TYR A 326 4.37 22.80 3.45
C TYR A 326 4.72 24.29 3.50
N SER A 327 3.74 25.18 3.33
CA SER A 327 3.97 26.63 3.32
C SER A 327 4.47 27.20 4.64
N ARG A 328 4.12 26.55 5.76
CA ARG A 328 4.55 26.94 7.11
C ARG A 328 4.93 25.71 7.92
N PRO A 329 6.01 25.01 7.57
CA PRO A 329 6.43 23.82 8.28
C PRO A 329 7.21 24.12 9.55
N GLU A 330 7.66 25.38 9.75
CA GLU A 330 8.53 25.76 10.86
C GLU A 330 7.79 25.67 12.19
N GLN A 331 8.44 25.01 13.13
CA GLN A 331 8.00 24.89 14.51
C GLN A 331 9.01 25.58 15.43
N LEU A 332 8.49 26.21 16.47
CA LEU A 332 9.30 26.85 17.52
C LEU A 332 9.66 25.81 18.58
N VAL A 333 10.89 25.85 19.03
CA VAL A 333 11.40 24.95 20.06
C VAL A 333 10.89 25.39 21.43
N SER A 334 10.22 24.50 22.15
CA SER A 334 9.74 24.76 23.52
C SER A 334 10.41 23.86 24.55
N ARG A 335 11.02 22.76 24.13
CA ARG A 335 11.68 21.82 25.03
C ARG A 335 13.15 22.22 25.25
N SER A 336 13.55 22.36 26.50
CA SER A 336 14.96 22.59 26.88
C SER A 336 15.75 21.28 26.82
N GLY A 337 17.01 21.36 26.39
CA GLY A 337 17.91 20.21 26.27
C GLY A 337 18.52 20.13 24.87
N SER A 338 19.38 19.14 24.66
CA SER A 338 20.07 18.93 23.39
C SER A 338 19.59 17.61 22.76
N GLY A 339 19.28 17.65 21.46
CA GLY A 339 18.97 16.50 20.64
C GLY A 339 20.12 16.12 19.71
N HIS A 340 19.95 15.09 18.93
CA HIS A 340 20.90 14.64 17.93
C HIS A 340 20.20 14.19 16.68
N VAL A 341 20.74 14.54 15.51
CA VAL A 341 20.30 14.04 14.20
C VAL A 341 21.54 13.60 13.45
N GLU A 342 21.52 12.37 12.97
CA GLU A 342 22.60 11.79 12.20
C GLU A 342 22.06 11.17 10.92
N ILE A 343 22.76 11.37 9.81
CA ILE A 343 22.48 10.73 8.52
C ILE A 343 23.74 9.99 8.12
N ARG A 344 23.62 8.68 7.95
CA ARG A 344 24.68 7.81 7.47
C ARG A 344 24.40 7.42 6.02
N PHE A 345 25.40 7.56 5.16
CA PHE A 345 25.37 7.09 3.79
C PHE A 345 26.14 5.76 3.72
N CYS A 346 25.42 4.69 3.47
CA CYS A 346 26.01 3.35 3.24
C CYS A 346 26.21 3.13 1.75
N GLY A 347 27.02 2.12 1.37
CA GLY A 347 27.33 1.80 -0.02
C GLY A 347 26.11 1.58 -0.91
N GLU A 348 26.33 1.50 -2.23
CA GLU A 348 25.23 1.35 -3.20
C GLU A 348 24.47 0.04 -2.96
N LYS A 349 23.14 0.07 -3.11
CA LYS A 349 22.18 -1.04 -2.87
C LYS A 349 22.48 -2.33 -3.66
N GLN A 350 23.43 -2.33 -4.58
CA GLN A 350 23.84 -3.46 -5.42
C GLN A 350 25.17 -4.09 -4.99
N GLU A 351 25.85 -3.55 -3.99
CA GLU A 351 27.07 -4.14 -3.45
C GLU A 351 26.72 -5.20 -2.40
N GLU A 352 27.31 -6.40 -2.55
CA GLU A 352 27.23 -7.46 -1.54
C GLU A 352 27.75 -6.91 -0.20
N GLY A 353 26.88 -6.83 0.82
CA GLY A 353 27.24 -6.37 2.16
C GLY A 353 26.64 -5.03 2.58
N SER A 354 26.00 -4.26 1.69
CA SER A 354 25.40 -2.96 2.04
C SER A 354 24.32 -3.07 3.13
N ASP A 355 23.53 -4.14 3.11
CA ASP A 355 22.50 -4.39 4.12
C ASP A 355 23.11 -4.73 5.49
N ALA A 356 24.25 -5.41 5.53
CA ALA A 356 24.97 -5.72 6.77
C ALA A 356 25.56 -4.43 7.40
N GLU A 357 26.13 -3.54 6.58
CA GLU A 357 26.66 -2.24 7.03
C GLU A 357 25.54 -1.37 7.64
N ILE A 358 24.35 -1.34 7.01
CA ILE A 358 23.17 -0.65 7.54
C ILE A 358 22.80 -1.20 8.91
N MET A 359 22.77 -2.52 9.04
CA MET A 359 22.38 -3.18 10.27
C MET A 359 23.42 -3.05 11.39
N ASP A 360 24.71 -3.07 11.05
CA ASP A 360 25.79 -2.77 12.01
C ASP A 360 25.64 -1.33 12.53
N SER A 361 25.30 -0.38 11.65
CA SER A 361 24.99 1.00 12.06
C SER A 361 23.79 1.10 13.01
N VAL A 362 22.75 0.29 12.80
CA VAL A 362 21.59 0.23 13.72
C VAL A 362 22.01 -0.25 15.09
N VAL A 363 22.79 -1.34 15.14
CA VAL A 363 23.33 -1.90 16.39
C VAL A 363 24.22 -0.89 17.12
N ASP A 364 25.06 -0.15 16.41
CA ASP A 364 25.92 0.88 16.99
C ASP A 364 25.08 1.99 17.66
N VAL A 365 24.01 2.47 17.03
CA VAL A 365 23.12 3.49 17.61
C VAL A 365 22.42 2.97 18.86
N VAL A 366 21.97 1.72 18.87
CA VAL A 366 21.33 1.12 20.06
C VAL A 366 22.35 0.99 21.19
N ASN A 367 23.56 0.48 20.92
CA ASN A 367 24.62 0.35 21.89
C ASN A 367 25.03 1.72 22.46
N ASP A 368 25.19 2.74 21.62
CA ASP A 368 25.46 4.12 22.02
C ASP A 368 24.39 4.68 22.96
N THR A 369 23.12 4.39 22.68
CA THR A 369 21.99 4.80 23.52
C THR A 369 22.09 4.17 24.90
N MET A 370 22.40 2.87 24.96
CA MET A 370 22.60 2.14 26.21
C MET A 370 23.81 2.66 27.00
N HIS A 371 24.93 2.91 26.34
CA HIS A 371 26.13 3.47 26.97
C HIS A 371 25.90 4.88 27.58
N ARG A 372 24.97 5.64 27.03
CA ARG A 372 24.58 6.96 27.55
C ARG A 372 23.52 6.87 28.67
N GLY A 373 23.14 5.68 29.10
CA GLY A 373 22.18 5.44 30.18
C GLY A 373 20.71 5.48 29.72
N GLY A 374 20.43 5.30 28.42
CA GLY A 374 19.08 5.09 27.90
C GLY A 374 18.59 3.66 28.17
N GLU A 375 17.31 3.44 27.95
CA GLU A 375 16.67 2.12 28.03
C GLU A 375 16.34 1.62 26.63
N LEU A 376 16.30 0.30 26.40
CA LEU A 376 16.00 -0.28 25.10
C LEU A 376 14.59 0.08 24.62
N LYS A 377 13.63 0.16 25.54
CA LYS A 377 12.25 0.59 25.24
C LYS A 377 12.13 2.02 24.71
N ASP A 378 13.16 2.85 24.94
CA ASP A 378 13.24 4.21 24.41
C ASP A 378 13.63 4.25 22.91
N CYS A 379 14.09 3.11 22.37
CA CYS A 379 14.53 2.96 20.99
C CYS A 379 13.44 2.36 20.10
N VAL A 380 13.22 2.97 18.93
CA VAL A 380 12.37 2.40 17.87
C VAL A 380 13.13 2.32 16.56
N ILE A 381 12.97 1.21 15.87
CA ILE A 381 13.42 1.01 14.49
C ILE A 381 12.18 1.10 13.61
N LEU A 382 12.12 2.12 12.78
CA LEU A 382 11.00 2.34 11.86
C LEU A 382 11.31 1.76 10.48
N VAL A 383 10.40 0.93 10.00
CA VAL A 383 10.48 0.27 8.69
C VAL A 383 9.26 0.63 7.85
N ARG A 384 9.39 0.52 6.52
CA ARG A 384 8.28 0.80 5.61
C ARG A 384 7.27 -0.34 5.53
N ASN A 385 7.74 -1.58 5.61
CA ASN A 385 6.90 -2.77 5.44
C ASN A 385 7.36 -3.92 6.34
N GLY A 386 6.52 -4.96 6.47
CA GLY A 386 6.80 -6.11 7.33
C GLY A 386 8.02 -6.93 6.90
N LYS A 387 8.40 -6.93 5.59
CA LYS A 387 9.59 -7.65 5.12
C LYS A 387 10.88 -7.01 5.64
N GLU A 388 10.94 -5.67 5.63
CA GLU A 388 12.05 -4.94 6.24
C GLU A 388 12.11 -5.20 7.75
N GLY A 389 10.93 -5.24 8.41
CA GLY A 389 10.83 -5.57 9.84
C GLY A 389 11.33 -6.98 10.17
N ALA A 390 10.97 -7.97 9.35
CA ALA A 390 11.46 -9.34 9.50
C ALA A 390 12.98 -9.42 9.30
N PHE A 391 13.52 -8.73 8.28
CA PHE A 391 14.95 -8.67 8.04
C PHE A 391 15.73 -8.09 9.22
N VAL A 392 15.24 -6.98 9.81
CA VAL A 392 15.83 -6.38 11.02
C VAL A 392 15.78 -7.36 12.19
N ALA A 393 14.65 -8.04 12.38
CA ALA A 393 14.48 -9.03 13.45
C ALA A 393 15.44 -10.21 13.30
N ASP A 394 15.55 -10.79 12.11
CA ASP A 394 16.46 -11.88 11.80
C ASP A 394 17.93 -11.50 12.08
N TYR A 395 18.31 -10.28 11.68
CA TYR A 395 19.65 -9.78 11.95
C TYR A 395 19.93 -9.64 13.45
N LEU A 396 18.98 -9.09 14.22
CA LEU A 396 19.14 -8.95 15.68
C LEU A 396 19.18 -10.31 16.39
N ILE A 397 18.44 -11.32 15.90
CA ILE A 397 18.55 -12.70 16.39
C ILE A 397 19.97 -13.23 16.20
N GLU A 398 20.54 -13.07 15.00
CA GLU A 398 21.89 -13.50 14.69
C GLU A 398 22.96 -12.71 15.48
N TYR A 399 22.74 -11.39 15.64
CA TYR A 399 23.59 -10.56 16.47
C TYR A 399 23.65 -11.07 17.92
N ASN A 400 22.49 -11.36 18.51
CA ASN A 400 22.39 -11.84 19.90
C ASN A 400 23.03 -13.24 20.14
N LYS A 401 23.30 -14.02 19.09
CA LYS A 401 24.02 -15.30 19.17
C LYS A 401 25.52 -15.15 19.11
N ARG A 402 26.05 -13.97 18.72
CA ARG A 402 27.50 -13.73 18.58
C ARG A 402 28.18 -13.73 19.96
N GLU A 403 29.37 -14.31 20.04
CA GLU A 403 30.23 -14.18 21.20
C GLU A 403 30.83 -12.75 21.27
N ASN A 404 31.01 -12.21 22.47
CA ASN A 404 31.62 -10.90 22.73
C ASN A 404 30.80 -9.67 22.24
N ILE A 405 29.47 -9.73 22.27
CA ILE A 405 28.63 -8.54 22.05
C ILE A 405 28.64 -7.64 23.30
N PRO A 406 28.57 -6.29 23.16
CA PRO A 406 28.51 -5.38 24.29
C PRO A 406 27.26 -5.61 25.15
N PHE A 407 26.10 -5.72 24.51
CA PHE A 407 24.80 -6.00 25.14
C PHE A 407 23.95 -6.85 24.22
N PRO A 408 23.18 -7.80 24.76
CA PRO A 408 22.09 -8.40 24.00
C PRO A 408 21.03 -7.34 23.72
N ILE A 409 20.48 -7.34 22.51
CA ILE A 409 19.43 -6.41 22.06
C ILE A 409 18.12 -7.18 21.93
N PRO A 410 17.36 -7.36 23.03
CA PRO A 410 16.01 -7.88 22.92
C PRO A 410 15.14 -6.89 22.14
N PHE A 411 14.25 -7.41 21.31
CA PHE A 411 13.38 -6.58 20.50
C PHE A 411 11.94 -7.10 20.49
N ILE A 412 11.01 -6.21 20.22
CA ILE A 412 9.60 -6.50 20.01
C ILE A 412 9.24 -6.04 18.60
N SER A 413 8.74 -6.95 17.78
CA SER A 413 8.24 -6.62 16.47
C SER A 413 6.81 -7.15 16.33
N ASN A 414 5.86 -6.24 16.13
CA ASN A 414 4.46 -6.61 15.91
C ASN A 414 4.23 -7.36 14.60
N ASP A 415 5.22 -7.39 13.69
CA ASP A 415 5.13 -8.06 12.39
C ASP A 415 6.01 -9.32 12.31
N SER A 416 6.83 -9.61 13.33
CA SER A 416 7.73 -10.78 13.39
C SER A 416 7.39 -11.77 14.52
N LEU A 417 6.50 -11.41 15.43
CA LEU A 417 6.06 -12.29 16.51
C LEU A 417 4.76 -13.02 16.12
N TYR A 418 4.76 -13.62 14.94
CA TYR A 418 3.65 -14.49 14.57
C TYR A 418 3.63 -15.71 15.50
N VAL A 419 2.45 -16.04 15.99
CA VAL A 419 2.27 -17.24 16.82
C VAL A 419 2.71 -18.48 16.04
N SER A 420 2.56 -18.46 14.73
CA SER A 420 3.00 -19.53 13.80
C SER A 420 4.53 -19.66 13.66
N SER A 421 5.32 -18.69 14.11
CA SER A 421 6.79 -18.77 14.06
C SER A 421 7.41 -19.59 15.20
N SER A 422 6.63 -19.87 16.24
CA SER A 422 7.08 -20.71 17.35
C SER A 422 7.25 -22.16 16.91
N PRO A 423 8.43 -22.76 17.10
CA PRO A 423 8.66 -24.17 16.80
C PRO A 423 7.75 -25.10 17.63
N TYR A 424 7.29 -24.66 18.79
CA TYR A 424 6.35 -25.43 19.61
C TYR A 424 4.93 -25.38 19.06
N VAL A 425 4.48 -24.22 18.57
CA VAL A 425 3.18 -24.12 17.88
C VAL A 425 3.22 -24.92 16.58
N GLU A 426 4.30 -24.83 15.82
CA GLU A 426 4.47 -25.63 14.61
C GLU A 426 4.45 -27.14 14.91
N LEU A 427 5.11 -27.57 16.00
CA LEU A 427 5.08 -28.96 16.45
C LEU A 427 3.65 -29.43 16.76
N ILE A 428 2.86 -28.61 17.48
CA ILE A 428 1.45 -28.91 17.77
C ILE A 428 0.63 -29.03 16.48
N ILE A 429 0.78 -28.09 15.56
CA ILE A 429 0.10 -28.10 14.27
C ILE A 429 0.47 -29.36 13.47
N ASN A 430 1.73 -29.78 13.49
CA ASN A 430 2.17 -31.00 12.80
C ASN A 430 1.57 -32.28 13.43
N VAL A 431 1.39 -32.30 14.75
CA VAL A 431 0.66 -33.40 15.41
C VAL A 431 -0.81 -33.41 14.99
N LEU A 432 -1.48 -32.27 14.97
CA LEU A 432 -2.87 -32.16 14.51
C LEU A 432 -3.02 -32.61 13.05
N ARG A 433 -2.07 -32.23 12.17
CA ARG A 433 -2.05 -32.72 10.76
C ARG A 433 -1.84 -34.23 10.68
N TYR A 434 -0.95 -34.79 11.49
CA TYR A 434 -0.74 -36.23 11.55
C TYR A 434 -2.01 -36.98 11.96
N MET A 435 -2.80 -36.42 12.89
CA MET A 435 -4.09 -37.01 13.28
C MET A 435 -5.10 -37.05 12.14
N VAL A 436 -5.03 -36.12 11.18
CA VAL A 436 -5.92 -36.06 10.00
C VAL A 436 -5.37 -36.91 8.85
N GLU A 437 -4.08 -36.77 8.56
CA GLU A 437 -3.39 -37.43 7.44
C GLU A 437 -2.11 -38.16 7.92
N PRO A 438 -2.24 -39.34 8.54
CA PRO A 438 -1.10 -40.04 9.11
C PRO A 438 -0.01 -40.45 8.12
N TYR A 439 -0.36 -40.52 6.83
CA TYR A 439 0.55 -40.99 5.76
C TYR A 439 1.22 -39.84 4.98
N ASP A 440 1.00 -38.60 5.34
CA ASP A 440 1.72 -37.47 4.74
C ASP A 440 3.22 -37.52 5.10
N ALA A 441 4.05 -37.93 4.15
CA ALA A 441 5.49 -38.08 4.33
C ALA A 441 6.19 -36.76 4.66
N VAL A 442 5.69 -35.65 4.14
CA VAL A 442 6.26 -34.32 4.40
C VAL A 442 5.98 -33.93 5.85
N ASN A 443 4.74 -34.04 6.29
CA ASN A 443 4.36 -33.71 7.66
C ASN A 443 5.07 -34.62 8.67
N ARG A 444 5.19 -35.92 8.40
CA ARG A 444 5.98 -36.85 9.23
C ARG A 444 7.43 -36.44 9.38
N THR A 445 8.03 -36.00 8.28
CA THR A 445 9.43 -35.55 8.30
C THR A 445 9.60 -34.31 9.18
N VAL A 446 8.73 -33.31 9.00
CA VAL A 446 8.78 -32.07 9.79
C VAL A 446 8.46 -32.35 11.28
N LEU A 447 7.44 -33.16 11.54
CA LEU A 447 7.08 -33.56 12.91
C LEU A 447 8.23 -34.25 13.63
N LEU A 448 8.90 -35.21 12.99
CA LEU A 448 10.01 -35.94 13.58
C LEU A 448 11.23 -35.04 13.79
N TYR A 449 11.51 -34.15 12.83
CA TYR A 449 12.59 -33.17 12.94
C TYR A 449 12.35 -32.23 14.13
N ASN A 450 11.17 -31.60 14.20
CA ASN A 450 10.79 -30.69 15.28
C ASN A 450 10.80 -31.39 16.64
N TYR A 451 10.29 -32.61 16.72
CA TYR A 451 10.30 -33.40 17.96
C TYR A 451 11.71 -33.66 18.47
N ARG A 452 12.62 -34.14 17.60
CA ARG A 452 14.00 -34.43 17.99
C ARG A 452 14.76 -33.18 18.38
N THR A 453 14.65 -32.14 17.58
CA THR A 453 15.38 -30.89 17.79
C THR A 453 14.89 -30.15 19.03
N PHE A 454 13.57 -29.94 19.13
CA PHE A 454 13.01 -29.05 20.14
C PHE A 454 12.55 -29.76 21.43
N VAL A 455 12.16 -31.03 21.35
CA VAL A 455 11.72 -31.80 22.52
C VAL A 455 12.88 -32.60 23.12
N LYS A 456 13.62 -33.36 22.29
CA LYS A 456 14.74 -34.21 22.75
C LYS A 456 16.07 -33.45 22.83
N GLY A 457 16.24 -32.33 22.13
CA GLY A 457 17.50 -31.57 22.09
C GLY A 457 18.62 -32.29 21.34
N GLU A 458 18.27 -33.14 20.37
CA GLU A 458 19.21 -33.92 19.57
C GLU A 458 19.67 -33.12 18.36
N ASP A 459 20.96 -33.18 18.04
CA ASP A 459 21.50 -32.71 16.75
C ASP A 459 21.18 -33.74 15.68
N THR A 460 20.24 -33.41 14.79
CA THR A 460 19.60 -34.40 13.94
C THR A 460 20.12 -34.33 12.51
N SER A 461 20.73 -35.42 12.02
CA SER A 461 21.10 -35.53 10.59
C SER A 461 19.84 -35.66 9.72
N ARG A 462 19.83 -34.99 8.53
CA ARG A 462 18.70 -35.04 7.59
C ARG A 462 18.38 -36.47 7.10
N GLU A 463 19.39 -37.30 6.94
CA GLU A 463 19.23 -38.67 6.45
C GLU A 463 18.48 -39.57 7.42
N ASP A 464 18.77 -39.48 8.72
CA ASP A 464 18.10 -40.25 9.75
C ASP A 464 16.61 -39.88 9.89
N VAL A 465 16.28 -38.59 9.73
CA VAL A 465 14.89 -38.11 9.79
C VAL A 465 14.08 -38.64 8.61
N LEU A 466 14.62 -38.55 7.39
CA LEU A 466 13.95 -39.03 6.18
C LEU A 466 13.72 -40.54 6.22
N PHE A 467 14.71 -41.32 6.67
CA PHE A 467 14.58 -42.77 6.77
C PHE A 467 13.47 -43.18 7.77
N LYS A 468 13.42 -42.54 8.93
CA LYS A 468 12.42 -42.86 9.97
C LYS A 468 11.02 -42.32 9.65
N ALA A 469 10.93 -41.17 8.98
CA ALA A 469 9.65 -40.63 8.49
C ALA A 469 8.98 -41.53 7.44
N GLY A 470 9.77 -42.22 6.62
CA GLY A 470 9.29 -43.22 5.66
C GLY A 470 8.99 -44.61 6.23
N SER A 471 9.17 -44.82 7.53
CA SER A 471 8.92 -46.10 8.17
C SER A 471 7.42 -46.42 8.33
N THR A 472 7.08 -47.68 8.73
CA THR A 472 5.70 -48.08 9.05
C THR A 472 5.15 -47.23 10.19
N ASP A 473 3.81 -47.13 10.30
CA ASP A 473 3.15 -46.32 11.36
C ASP A 473 3.56 -46.73 12.75
N GLU A 474 3.65 -48.01 13.03
CA GLU A 474 4.09 -48.52 14.34
C GLU A 474 5.50 -48.05 14.67
N SER A 475 6.44 -48.18 13.74
CA SER A 475 7.82 -47.74 13.94
C SER A 475 7.97 -46.22 14.06
N PHE A 476 7.14 -45.46 13.38
CA PHE A 476 7.08 -44.00 13.49
C PHE A 476 6.54 -43.56 14.87
N LEU A 477 5.44 -44.15 15.32
CA LEU A 477 4.85 -43.88 16.63
C LEU A 477 5.75 -44.31 17.78
N ASP A 478 6.52 -45.40 17.61
CA ASP A 478 7.55 -45.79 18.59
C ASP A 478 8.68 -44.75 18.72
N THR A 479 8.93 -44.00 17.66
CA THR A 479 9.95 -42.94 17.66
C THR A 479 9.48 -41.66 18.32
N ILE A 480 8.19 -41.30 18.19
CA ILE A 480 7.63 -40.04 18.71
C ILE A 480 6.99 -40.23 20.09
N ASP A 481 6.96 -41.37 20.67
CA ASP A 481 6.48 -41.65 22.05
C ASP A 481 5.24 -40.83 22.50
N LEU A 482 4.19 -40.85 21.66
CA LEU A 482 2.90 -40.24 21.96
C LEU A 482 1.82 -41.34 22.07
N PRO A 483 1.54 -41.85 23.27
CA PRO A 483 0.61 -42.95 23.48
C PRO A 483 -0.80 -42.65 22.95
N PHE A 484 -1.26 -41.40 23.02
CA PHE A 484 -2.60 -41.02 22.57
C PHE A 484 -2.75 -41.06 21.03
N LEU A 485 -1.68 -41.00 20.24
CA LEU A 485 -1.74 -41.16 18.78
C LEU A 485 -1.99 -42.63 18.35
N ARG A 486 -1.79 -43.58 19.25
CA ARG A 486 -2.10 -44.99 19.01
C ARG A 486 -3.59 -45.28 19.13
N GLU A 487 -4.33 -44.43 19.83
CA GLU A 487 -5.75 -44.53 20.07
C GLU A 487 -6.46 -43.18 19.82
N PRO A 488 -6.39 -42.63 18.59
CA PRO A 488 -6.92 -41.31 18.27
C PRO A 488 -8.44 -41.19 18.50
N GLU A 489 -9.12 -42.33 18.52
CA GLU A 489 -10.56 -42.40 18.79
C GLU A 489 -10.93 -41.88 20.19
N LYS A 490 -10.02 -41.97 21.17
CA LYS A 490 -10.24 -41.44 22.52
C LYS A 490 -10.32 -39.93 22.55
N LEU A 491 -9.74 -39.24 21.58
CA LEU A 491 -9.74 -37.77 21.46
C LEU A 491 -10.89 -37.25 20.57
N THR A 492 -11.71 -38.14 19.98
CA THR A 492 -12.78 -37.75 19.03
C THR A 492 -13.81 -36.81 19.67
N PHE A 493 -13.99 -36.88 20.98
CA PHE A 493 -14.94 -36.03 21.73
C PHE A 493 -14.28 -34.89 22.49
N SER A 494 -12.96 -34.77 22.43
CA SER A 494 -12.21 -33.69 23.07
C SER A 494 -12.24 -32.41 22.23
N SER A 495 -12.21 -31.26 22.90
CA SER A 495 -12.07 -29.97 22.21
C SER A 495 -10.66 -29.82 21.62
N LEU A 496 -10.50 -28.93 20.65
CA LEU A 496 -9.16 -28.60 20.09
C LEU A 496 -8.22 -28.11 21.18
N PHE A 497 -8.76 -27.36 22.13
CA PHE A 497 -8.02 -26.88 23.29
C PHE A 497 -7.53 -28.07 24.16
N GLU A 498 -8.40 -29.03 24.49
CA GLU A 498 -8.03 -30.21 25.29
C GLU A 498 -7.01 -31.11 24.56
N ILE A 499 -7.15 -31.28 23.25
CA ILE A 499 -6.19 -32.02 22.43
C ILE A 499 -4.83 -31.33 22.47
N THR A 500 -4.81 -30.00 22.32
CA THR A 500 -3.58 -29.19 22.40
C THR A 500 -2.93 -29.27 23.77
N GLU A 501 -3.70 -29.20 24.85
CA GLU A 501 -3.18 -29.39 26.20
C GLU A 501 -2.53 -30.79 26.37
N THR A 502 -3.17 -31.82 25.87
CA THR A 502 -2.63 -33.17 25.87
C THR A 502 -1.28 -33.26 25.16
N ILE A 503 -1.13 -32.56 24.02
CA ILE A 503 0.13 -32.50 23.28
C ILE A 503 1.19 -31.75 24.06
N ILE A 504 0.84 -30.59 24.63
CA ILE A 504 1.73 -29.76 25.45
C ILE A 504 2.27 -30.53 26.64
N GLU A 505 1.40 -31.26 27.35
CA GLU A 505 1.79 -32.08 28.51
C GLU A 505 2.66 -33.27 28.07
N ALA A 506 2.27 -34.01 27.05
CA ALA A 506 3.00 -35.18 26.58
C ALA A 506 4.42 -34.85 26.09
N PHE A 507 4.62 -33.70 25.50
CA PHE A 507 5.95 -33.24 25.07
C PHE A 507 6.68 -32.39 26.11
N GLY A 508 6.03 -32.04 27.22
CA GLY A 508 6.62 -31.22 28.28
C GLY A 508 7.00 -29.80 27.80
N LEU A 509 6.21 -29.20 26.89
CA LEU A 509 6.57 -27.95 26.22
C LEU A 509 6.59 -26.72 27.14
N ARG A 510 6.06 -26.83 28.38
CA ARG A 510 6.04 -25.71 29.34
C ARG A 510 7.38 -25.45 30.02
N VAL A 511 8.37 -26.31 29.84
CA VAL A 511 9.66 -26.22 30.52
C VAL A 511 10.51 -25.05 30.03
N ARG A 512 10.40 -24.66 28.76
CA ARG A 512 11.14 -23.53 28.21
C ARG A 512 10.32 -22.26 28.29
N THR A 513 10.73 -21.36 29.16
CA THR A 513 10.02 -20.09 29.43
C THR A 513 9.96 -19.14 28.24
N GLU A 514 10.91 -19.25 27.32
CA GLU A 514 10.98 -18.40 26.11
C GLU A 514 9.81 -18.63 25.15
N GLU A 515 9.34 -19.87 25.01
CA GLU A 515 8.23 -20.24 24.11
C GLU A 515 6.85 -20.21 24.79
N LEU A 516 6.80 -20.06 26.09
CA LEU A 516 5.56 -20.05 26.87
C LEU A 516 4.55 -18.98 26.42
N PRO A 517 4.96 -17.74 26.09
CA PRO A 517 4.03 -16.73 25.58
C PRO A 517 3.32 -17.15 24.27
N TYR A 518 4.04 -17.82 23.38
CA TYR A 518 3.48 -18.32 22.12
C TYR A 518 2.47 -19.44 22.34
N LEU A 519 2.75 -20.35 23.29
CA LEU A 519 1.83 -21.42 23.65
C LEU A 519 0.53 -20.86 24.24
N ILE A 520 0.62 -19.87 25.15
CA ILE A 520 -0.55 -19.21 25.73
C ILE A 520 -1.36 -18.49 24.65
N ALA A 521 -0.69 -17.72 23.81
CA ALA A 521 -1.37 -17.02 22.71
C ALA A 521 -2.03 -17.98 21.73
N PHE A 522 -1.41 -19.13 21.45
CA PHE A 522 -2.01 -20.16 20.61
C PHE A 522 -3.26 -20.77 21.27
N GLN A 523 -3.22 -21.03 22.58
CA GLN A 523 -4.37 -21.49 23.34
C GLN A 523 -5.52 -20.48 23.37
N ASP A 524 -5.23 -19.19 23.50
CA ASP A 524 -6.24 -18.12 23.39
C ASP A 524 -6.87 -18.10 22.00
N ILE A 525 -6.08 -18.29 20.94
CA ILE A 525 -6.57 -18.38 19.56
C ILE A 525 -7.50 -19.59 19.40
N LEU A 526 -7.15 -20.74 19.95
CA LEU A 526 -8.00 -21.93 19.91
C LEU A 526 -9.32 -21.71 20.64
N PHE A 527 -9.25 -21.12 21.82
CA PHE A 527 -10.43 -20.80 22.62
C PHE A 527 -11.40 -19.86 21.90
N ASP A 528 -10.86 -18.81 21.26
CA ASP A 528 -11.68 -17.88 20.47
C ASP A 528 -12.22 -18.53 19.18
N TYR A 529 -11.46 -19.43 18.58
CA TYR A 529 -11.94 -20.19 17.43
C TYR A 529 -13.11 -21.09 17.79
N GLU A 530 -13.02 -21.84 18.88
CA GLU A 530 -14.07 -22.78 19.35
C GLU A 530 -15.39 -22.10 19.70
N LYS A 531 -15.36 -20.85 20.17
CA LYS A 531 -16.58 -20.05 20.43
C LYS A 531 -17.48 -19.88 19.21
N ASN A 532 -16.87 -19.77 18.03
CA ASN A 532 -17.56 -19.34 16.82
C ASN A 532 -17.55 -20.39 15.70
N ASN A 533 -16.87 -21.53 15.89
CA ASN A 533 -16.68 -22.53 14.86
C ASN A 533 -16.93 -23.96 15.39
N THR A 534 -17.04 -24.90 14.48
CA THR A 534 -17.16 -26.32 14.82
C THR A 534 -15.84 -26.87 15.32
N ASN A 535 -15.90 -27.75 16.33
CA ASN A 535 -14.75 -28.44 16.87
C ASN A 535 -14.27 -29.57 15.96
N SER A 536 -13.63 -29.20 14.84
CA SER A 536 -13.13 -30.12 13.81
C SER A 536 -11.69 -29.79 13.45
N ILE A 537 -10.77 -30.74 13.66
CA ILE A 537 -9.34 -30.57 13.35
C ILE A 537 -9.13 -30.19 11.87
N PRO A 538 -9.72 -30.87 10.86
CA PRO A 538 -9.52 -30.49 9.46
C PRO A 538 -9.93 -29.05 9.17
N ILE A 539 -11.10 -28.61 9.67
CA ILE A 539 -11.62 -27.26 9.44
C ILE A 539 -10.73 -26.21 10.15
N PHE A 540 -10.26 -26.54 11.36
CA PHE A 540 -9.31 -25.66 12.07
C PHE A 540 -7.99 -25.52 11.30
N LEU A 541 -7.42 -26.60 10.78
CA LEU A 541 -6.18 -26.55 10.01
C LEU A 541 -6.31 -25.71 8.73
N GLU A 542 -7.43 -25.80 8.02
CA GLU A 542 -7.72 -24.93 6.87
C GLU A 542 -7.85 -23.46 7.27
N TRP A 543 -8.52 -23.20 8.38
CA TRP A 543 -8.63 -21.84 8.93
C TRP A 543 -7.28 -21.31 9.38
N TRP A 544 -6.49 -22.14 10.08
CA TRP A 544 -5.15 -21.75 10.53
C TRP A 544 -4.23 -21.36 9.38
N GLU A 545 -4.20 -22.11 8.29
CA GLU A 545 -3.39 -21.78 7.11
C GLU A 545 -3.76 -20.41 6.49
N LYS A 546 -4.99 -19.97 6.62
CA LYS A 546 -5.47 -18.68 6.12
C LYS A 546 -5.20 -17.52 7.08
N GLU A 547 -5.18 -17.81 8.39
CA GLU A 547 -5.15 -16.78 9.42
C GLU A 547 -3.83 -16.69 10.21
N LYS A 548 -2.96 -17.71 10.13
CA LYS A 548 -1.71 -17.79 10.90
C LYS A 548 -0.81 -16.56 10.75
N ASP A 549 -0.76 -15.98 9.54
CA ASP A 549 0.05 -14.79 9.24
C ASP A 549 -0.56 -13.48 9.76
N LYS A 550 -1.72 -13.56 10.41
CA LYS A 550 -2.38 -12.41 11.06
C LYS A 550 -2.36 -12.52 12.59
N LYS A 551 -2.00 -13.69 13.13
CA LYS A 551 -1.98 -13.95 14.56
C LYS A 551 -0.63 -13.61 15.15
N VAL A 552 -0.56 -12.50 15.85
CA VAL A 552 0.65 -11.98 16.49
C VAL A 552 0.54 -12.02 18.01
N LEU A 553 1.68 -12.18 18.68
CA LEU A 553 1.76 -12.13 20.11
C LEU A 553 1.47 -10.70 20.60
N SER A 554 0.54 -10.53 21.53
CA SER A 554 0.35 -9.26 22.22
C SER A 554 1.39 -9.14 23.33
N THR A 555 2.34 -8.22 23.16
CA THR A 555 3.35 -7.93 24.21
C THR A 555 2.93 -6.74 25.05
N SER A 556 3.22 -6.78 26.35
CA SER A 556 2.96 -5.63 27.21
C SER A 556 3.91 -4.47 26.85
N GLU A 557 3.43 -3.23 26.98
CA GLU A 557 4.23 -2.01 26.70
C GLU A 557 5.40 -1.79 27.69
N GLU A 558 5.47 -2.56 28.76
CA GLU A 558 6.43 -2.39 29.86
C GLU A 558 7.76 -3.15 29.65
N VAL A 559 7.86 -3.98 28.62
CA VAL A 559 9.09 -4.76 28.37
C VAL A 559 10.21 -3.84 27.88
N ASP A 560 11.38 -3.91 28.53
CA ASP A 560 12.57 -3.19 28.10
C ASP A 560 13.23 -3.85 26.89
N ALA A 561 12.74 -3.51 25.71
CA ALA A 561 13.18 -4.05 24.42
C ALA A 561 13.03 -3.00 23.30
N VAL A 562 13.90 -3.06 22.31
CA VAL A 562 13.82 -2.22 21.11
C VAL A 562 12.55 -2.55 20.34
N ARG A 563 11.81 -1.53 19.90
CA ARG A 563 10.59 -1.74 19.11
C ARG A 563 10.86 -1.63 17.62
N ILE A 564 10.45 -2.65 16.87
CA ILE A 564 10.46 -2.62 15.40
C ILE A 564 9.03 -2.37 14.95
N LEU A 565 8.78 -1.20 14.34
CA LEU A 565 7.45 -0.77 13.93
C LEU A 565 7.45 -0.30 12.48
N THR A 566 6.34 -0.56 11.77
CA THR A 566 6.12 0.14 10.50
C THR A 566 5.76 1.61 10.75
N ILE A 567 6.11 2.48 9.80
CA ILE A 567 5.79 3.93 9.87
C ILE A 567 4.30 4.16 10.19
N HIS A 568 3.39 3.34 9.62
CA HIS A 568 1.96 3.46 9.89
C HIS A 568 1.58 3.14 11.34
N LYS A 569 2.25 2.13 11.95
CA LYS A 569 1.99 1.73 13.34
C LYS A 569 2.62 2.66 14.36
N SER A 570 3.63 3.43 13.97
CA SER A 570 4.30 4.39 14.86
C SER A 570 3.54 5.72 14.97
N LYS A 571 2.53 5.97 14.13
CA LYS A 571 1.74 7.19 14.20
C LYS A 571 1.05 7.33 15.55
N GLY A 572 1.14 8.52 16.16
CA GLY A 572 0.64 8.79 17.51
C GLY A 572 1.57 8.38 18.66
N LEU A 573 2.66 7.66 18.37
CA LEU A 573 3.65 7.26 19.37
C LEU A 573 4.83 8.24 19.43
N GLU A 574 5.58 8.20 20.53
CA GLU A 574 6.82 8.95 20.69
C GLU A 574 7.93 8.08 21.28
N PHE A 575 9.17 8.33 20.86
CA PHE A 575 10.36 7.60 21.31
C PHE A 575 11.52 8.58 21.47
N LYS A 576 12.43 8.26 22.41
CA LYS A 576 13.64 9.09 22.62
C LYS A 576 14.64 8.93 21.49
N THR A 577 14.79 7.71 20.96
CA THR A 577 15.68 7.39 19.84
C THR A 577 14.89 6.74 18.72
N VAL A 578 14.91 7.36 17.53
CA VAL A 578 14.24 6.89 16.32
C VAL A 578 15.29 6.54 15.28
N ILE A 579 15.29 5.31 14.81
CA ILE A 579 16.22 4.79 13.81
C ILE A 579 15.42 4.40 12.57
N ILE A 580 15.83 4.91 11.39
CA ILE A 580 15.20 4.58 10.11
C ILE A 580 16.30 3.98 9.22
N PRO A 581 16.45 2.64 9.18
CA PRO A 581 17.58 2.00 8.52
C PRO A 581 17.51 2.08 7.00
N PHE A 582 16.31 2.05 6.41
CA PHE A 582 16.12 1.97 4.97
C PHE A 582 15.39 3.21 4.45
N CYS A 583 16.14 4.24 4.02
CA CYS A 583 15.59 5.48 3.48
C CYS A 583 15.67 5.60 1.94
N ALA A 584 16.13 4.55 1.24
CA ALA A 584 16.28 4.51 -0.22
C ALA A 584 15.00 3.97 -0.91
N TRP A 585 13.86 4.60 -0.64
CA TRP A 585 12.58 4.21 -1.26
C TRP A 585 12.40 4.90 -2.61
N ASP A 586 11.80 4.16 -3.55
CA ASP A 586 11.30 4.80 -4.76
C ASP A 586 10.12 5.71 -4.40
N LEU A 587 10.17 6.96 -4.81
CA LEU A 587 9.07 7.92 -4.61
C LEU A 587 7.86 7.53 -5.46
N ASP A 588 8.12 6.97 -6.65
CA ASP A 588 7.11 6.48 -7.58
C ASP A 588 6.94 4.98 -7.44
N ASP A 589 5.78 4.54 -6.94
CA ASP A 589 5.41 3.13 -6.94
C ASP A 589 4.84 2.73 -8.31
N THR A 590 5.72 2.45 -9.26
CA THR A 590 5.35 1.98 -10.60
C THR A 590 5.05 0.47 -10.64
N ARG A 591 5.41 -0.28 -9.60
CA ARG A 591 5.32 -1.74 -9.54
C ARG A 591 3.92 -2.26 -9.22
N HIS A 592 3.16 -1.50 -8.44
CA HIS A 592 1.77 -1.82 -8.11
C HIS A 592 0.89 -0.80 -8.81
N GLY A 593 0.36 -1.16 -9.99
CA GLY A 593 -0.56 -0.30 -10.72
C GLY A 593 -1.71 0.17 -9.83
N ARG A 594 -1.61 1.37 -9.29
CA ARG A 594 -2.69 1.97 -8.49
C ARG A 594 -3.88 2.18 -9.38
N ARG A 595 -5.04 1.70 -8.95
CA ARG A 595 -6.30 2.02 -9.60
C ARG A 595 -6.68 3.43 -9.21
N ILE A 596 -6.86 4.27 -10.21
CA ILE A 596 -7.31 5.65 -10.03
C ILE A 596 -8.73 5.72 -10.56
N TRP A 597 -9.66 6.16 -9.73
CA TRP A 597 -11.01 6.44 -10.13
C TRP A 597 -11.04 7.86 -10.69
N CYS A 598 -11.27 7.98 -11.99
CA CYS A 598 -11.33 9.25 -12.69
C CYS A 598 -12.72 9.45 -13.30
N GLN A 599 -13.26 10.66 -13.17
CA GLN A 599 -14.45 11.06 -13.90
C GLN A 599 -14.04 11.80 -15.19
N ASN A 600 -14.40 11.26 -16.34
CA ASN A 600 -14.36 12.03 -17.58
C ASN A 600 -15.70 12.78 -17.71
N ARG A 601 -15.64 14.12 -17.88
CA ARG A 601 -16.84 14.97 -17.98
C ARG A 601 -17.32 15.19 -19.41
N GLU A 602 -16.61 14.66 -20.40
CA GLU A 602 -17.00 14.80 -21.79
C GLU A 602 -18.20 13.94 -22.14
N GLU A 603 -19.00 14.45 -23.08
CA GLU A 603 -20.21 13.79 -23.58
C GLU A 603 -19.83 12.45 -24.21
N GLY A 604 -20.47 11.35 -23.78
CA GLY A 604 -20.17 9.98 -24.21
C GLY A 604 -19.34 9.16 -23.22
N PHE A 605 -18.59 9.78 -22.29
CA PHE A 605 -17.89 9.09 -21.20
C PHE A 605 -18.65 9.15 -19.85
N ARG A 606 -19.80 9.84 -19.83
CA ARG A 606 -20.66 9.98 -18.63
C ARG A 606 -21.55 8.77 -18.39
#